data_aab213c2a424ca28d487669c3889d2b3
#
_entry.id   aab213c2a424ca28d487669c3889d2b3
#
_cell.length_a   1.000
_cell.length_b   1.000
_cell.length_c   1.000
_cell.angle_alpha   90.00
_cell.angle_beta   90.00
_cell.angle_gamma   90.00
#
_symmetry.space_group_name_H-M   'P 1'
#
loop_
_entity.id
_entity.type
_entity.pdbx_description
1 polymer ?
#
loop_
_entity_poly.entity_id
_entity_poly.type
_entity_poly.pdbx_seq_one_letter_code
_entity_poly.pdbx_strand_id
1 'polypeptide(L)'
;MYKKIWLALILMMYFTNSFSIEITTGDTKKMEDKIQELVIQDTKVGEGRVAEKGLTISVHYTGWLLDATKNDKKGQKFDSSLDRREPFNFVLGVGQVIKGWDDGFDGMKIGGSR
;
A
#
# COMPACT_ATOMS: atom_id res chain seq x y z
N MET A 1 19.76 13.26 -5.83
CA MET A 1 20.29 12.07 -5.16
C MET A 1 19.11 11.30 -4.57
N TYR A 2 18.79 10.21 -5.19
CA TYR A 2 17.56 9.48 -4.87
C TYR A 2 17.91 8.33 -3.93
N LYS A 3 17.61 8.48 -2.65
CA LYS A 3 17.61 7.34 -1.76
C LYS A 3 16.31 6.56 -1.96
N LYS A 4 16.44 5.30 -2.25
CA LYS A 4 15.33 4.42 -2.55
C LYS A 4 14.48 4.22 -1.30
N ILE A 5 13.22 4.56 -1.40
CA ILE A 5 12.20 4.18 -0.42
C ILE A 5 11.67 2.82 -0.88
N TRP A 6 11.83 1.81 -0.06
CA TRP A 6 11.28 0.50 -0.32
C TRP A 6 9.90 0.41 0.30
N LEU A 7 8.90 0.33 -0.53
CA LEU A 7 7.56 0.04 -0.09
C LEU A 7 7.17 -1.34 -0.57
N ALA A 8 7.08 -2.28 0.35
CA ALA A 8 6.27 -3.45 0.11
C ALA A 8 4.82 -3.01 0.37
N LEU A 9 4.17 -2.52 -0.67
CA LEU A 9 2.76 -2.24 -0.60
C LEU A 9 2.04 -3.56 -0.76
N ILE A 10 1.62 -4.11 0.36
CA ILE A 10 0.48 -4.99 0.32
C ILE A 10 -0.68 -4.06 0.04
N LEU A 11 -0.97 -3.85 -1.22
CA LEU A 11 -2.20 -3.24 -1.61
C LEU A 11 -3.27 -4.25 -1.24
N MET A 12 -3.76 -4.09 -0.04
CA MET A 12 -4.97 -4.78 0.37
C MET A 12 -6.10 -4.15 -0.43
N MET A 13 -6.12 -4.42 -1.73
CA MET A 13 -7.37 -4.31 -2.45
C MET A 13 -8.20 -5.48 -1.97
N TYR A 14 -8.84 -5.26 -0.85
CA TYR A 14 -9.97 -6.08 -0.46
C TYR A 14 -11.09 -5.83 -1.45
N PHE A 15 -10.86 -6.21 -2.68
CA PHE A 15 -11.97 -6.59 -3.51
C PHE A 15 -12.37 -7.98 -3.05
N THR A 16 -13.00 -8.00 -1.95
CA THR A 16 -13.66 -9.22 -1.56
C THR A 16 -14.84 -9.40 -2.47
N ASN A 17 -14.65 -10.23 -3.41
CA ASN A 17 -15.77 -10.96 -3.96
C ASN A 17 -16.46 -11.84 -2.92
N SER A 18 -16.15 -11.62 -1.67
CA SER A 18 -16.72 -12.40 -0.57
C SER A 18 -18.14 -12.00 -0.22
N PHE A 19 -18.73 -11.20 -1.04
CA PHE A 19 -20.06 -10.75 -0.80
C PHE A 19 -21.16 -11.57 -1.35
N SER A 20 -20.90 -12.79 -1.70
CA SER A 20 -21.95 -13.79 -1.69
C SER A 20 -22.40 -14.18 -0.30
N ILE A 21 -21.98 -13.47 0.70
CA ILE A 21 -22.45 -13.74 2.03
C ILE A 21 -23.88 -13.29 2.10
N GLU A 22 -24.72 -14.23 2.23
CA GLU A 22 -26.10 -14.07 2.62
C GLU A 22 -26.17 -13.41 3.95
N ILE A 23 -26.28 -12.10 3.92
CA ILE A 23 -26.29 -11.40 5.13
C ILE A 23 -27.69 -11.07 5.47
N THR A 24 -28.10 -11.65 6.51
CA THR A 24 -29.18 -11.10 7.29
C THR A 24 -28.79 -9.70 7.73
N THR A 25 -29.48 -8.77 7.17
CA THR A 25 -29.63 -7.35 7.50
C THR A 25 -28.82 -6.84 8.69
N GLY A 26 -27.84 -6.05 8.41
CA GLY A 26 -27.10 -5.24 9.39
C GLY A 26 -25.59 -5.47 9.45
N ASP A 27 -25.13 -6.67 9.12
CA ASP A 27 -23.71 -7.03 9.24
C ASP A 27 -22.90 -6.71 7.98
N THR A 28 -23.54 -6.54 6.85
CA THR A 28 -22.87 -6.22 5.56
C THR A 28 -22.09 -4.91 5.62
N LYS A 29 -22.71 -3.89 6.16
CA LYS A 29 -22.11 -2.58 6.24
C LYS A 29 -20.89 -2.57 7.17
N LYS A 30 -20.92 -3.38 8.20
CA LYS A 30 -19.84 -3.50 9.16
C LYS A 30 -18.64 -4.29 8.61
N MET A 31 -18.85 -5.20 7.69
CA MET A 31 -17.79 -5.94 7.01
C MET A 31 -17.16 -5.13 5.88
N GLU A 32 -17.94 -4.36 5.13
CA GLU A 32 -17.43 -3.41 4.15
C GLU A 32 -16.54 -2.35 4.79
N ASP A 33 -16.93 -1.82 5.93
CA ASP A 33 -16.14 -0.82 6.66
C ASP A 33 -14.81 -1.39 7.19
N LYS A 34 -14.75 -2.67 7.52
CA LYS A 34 -13.52 -3.35 7.95
C LYS A 34 -12.55 -3.65 6.82
N ILE A 35 -13.03 -3.77 5.62
CA ILE A 35 -12.24 -4.15 4.45
C ILE A 35 -11.56 -2.95 3.81
N GLN A 36 -11.99 -1.75 4.14
CA GLN A 36 -11.49 -0.51 3.55
C GLN A 36 -10.46 0.20 4.43
N GLU A 37 -10.06 -0.40 5.53
CA GLU A 37 -9.08 0.20 6.41
C GLU A 37 -7.65 0.03 5.85
N LEU A 38 -6.95 1.15 5.70
CA LEU A 38 -5.53 1.15 5.37
C LEU A 38 -4.72 0.73 6.59
N VAL A 39 -3.99 -0.36 6.46
CA VAL A 39 -3.05 -0.81 7.48
C VAL A 39 -1.63 -0.42 7.06
N ILE A 40 -0.95 0.34 7.89
CA ILE A 40 0.43 0.79 7.66
C ILE A 40 1.34 0.10 8.66
N GLN A 41 2.37 -0.55 8.14
CA GLN A 41 3.37 -1.23 8.96
C GLN A 41 4.76 -0.94 8.45
N ASP A 42 5.59 -0.29 9.27
CA ASP A 42 7.01 -0.11 8.98
C ASP A 42 7.78 -1.37 9.33
N THR A 43 8.48 -1.92 8.33
CA THR A 43 9.45 -3.01 8.53
C THR A 43 10.83 -2.47 8.79
N LYS A 44 11.10 -1.25 8.35
CA LYS A 44 12.31 -0.50 8.62
C LYS A 44 11.98 0.99 8.64
N VAL A 45 12.40 1.68 9.67
CA VAL A 45 12.30 3.14 9.73
C VAL A 45 13.56 3.75 9.10
N GLY A 46 13.38 4.59 8.09
CA GLY A 46 14.49 5.30 7.48
C GLY A 46 15.04 6.42 8.35
N GLU A 47 16.19 6.93 7.99
CA GLU A 47 16.87 8.03 8.69
C GLU A 47 16.89 9.33 7.88
N GLY A 48 16.45 9.28 6.63
CA GLY A 48 16.45 10.42 5.74
C GLY A 48 15.24 11.34 5.91
N ARG A 49 15.06 12.21 4.94
CA ARG A 49 13.95 13.18 4.91
C ARG A 49 12.59 12.46 4.93
N VAL A 50 11.65 13.06 5.61
CA VAL A 50 10.27 12.59 5.67
C VAL A 50 9.54 12.89 4.37
N ALA A 51 8.80 11.92 3.85
CA ALA A 51 7.90 12.11 2.73
C ALA A 51 6.65 12.88 3.18
N GLU A 52 6.39 13.99 2.53
CA GLU A 52 5.29 14.88 2.83
C GLU A 52 4.48 15.20 1.57
N LYS A 53 3.22 15.54 1.76
CA LYS A 53 2.35 15.96 0.66
C LYS A 53 2.96 17.13 -0.10
N GLY A 54 2.90 17.06 -1.44
CA GLY A 54 3.48 18.05 -2.34
C GLY A 54 4.92 17.76 -2.76
N LEU A 55 5.60 16.82 -2.15
CA LEU A 55 6.95 16.41 -2.57
C LEU A 55 6.90 15.34 -3.65
N THR A 56 7.83 15.42 -4.60
CA THR A 56 8.09 14.31 -5.52
C THR A 56 8.90 13.24 -4.79
N ILE A 57 8.38 12.04 -4.74
CA ILE A 57 9.06 10.90 -4.14
C ILE A 57 9.40 9.85 -5.18
N SER A 58 10.48 9.12 -4.94
CA SER A 58 10.96 8.02 -5.75
C SER A 58 10.93 6.74 -4.92
N VAL A 59 10.20 5.76 -5.38
CA VAL A 59 9.94 4.55 -4.59
C VAL A 59 10.16 3.29 -5.41
N HIS A 60 10.63 2.25 -4.73
CA HIS A 60 10.46 0.90 -5.20
C HIS A 60 9.30 0.24 -4.46
N TYR A 61 8.51 -0.53 -5.18
CA TYR A 61 7.36 -1.22 -4.62
C TYR A 61 7.19 -2.62 -5.22
N THR A 62 6.54 -3.47 -4.48
CA THR A 62 5.98 -4.71 -4.98
C THR A 62 4.57 -4.88 -4.40
N GLY A 63 3.62 -5.15 -5.27
CA GLY A 63 2.21 -5.32 -4.91
C GLY A 63 1.77 -6.77 -5.03
N TRP A 64 1.02 -7.23 -4.05
CA TRP A 64 0.38 -8.53 -4.04
C TRP A 64 -1.11 -8.38 -3.76
N LEU A 65 -1.89 -9.28 -4.29
CA LEU A 65 -3.27 -9.44 -3.86
C LEU A 65 -3.29 -9.98 -2.42
N LEU A 66 -4.27 -9.58 -1.64
CA LEU A 66 -4.42 -10.12 -0.30
C LEU A 66 -4.90 -11.58 -0.38
N ASP A 67 -4.23 -12.44 0.34
CA ASP A 67 -4.66 -13.81 0.57
C ASP A 67 -4.62 -14.11 2.08
N ALA A 68 -5.77 -14.05 2.69
CA ALA A 68 -5.91 -14.28 4.14
C ALA A 68 -5.57 -15.72 4.57
N THR A 69 -5.49 -16.65 3.62
CA THR A 69 -5.12 -18.05 3.90
C THR A 69 -3.63 -18.25 4.09
N LYS A 70 -2.83 -17.27 3.71
CA LYS A 70 -1.37 -17.32 3.85
C LYS A 70 -0.89 -16.59 5.10
N ASN A 71 0.19 -17.08 5.69
CA ASN A 71 0.76 -16.48 6.91
C ASN A 71 1.21 -15.04 6.70
N ASP A 72 1.80 -14.75 5.55
CA ASP A 72 2.24 -13.40 5.16
C ASP A 72 1.14 -12.58 4.47
N LYS A 73 -0.05 -13.17 4.30
CA LYS A 73 -1.21 -12.59 3.61
C LYS A 73 -0.96 -12.13 2.18
N LYS A 74 0.13 -12.57 1.57
CA LYS A 74 0.51 -12.23 0.21
C LYS A 74 -0.01 -13.29 -0.76
N GLY A 75 -0.93 -12.91 -1.62
CA GLY A 75 -1.40 -13.71 -2.73
C GLY A 75 -0.56 -13.51 -3.99
N GLN A 76 -1.22 -13.44 -5.10
CA GLN A 76 -0.57 -13.24 -6.39
C GLN A 76 0.07 -11.85 -6.47
N LYS A 77 1.35 -11.79 -6.86
CA LYS A 77 2.02 -10.55 -7.23
C LYS A 77 1.39 -9.99 -8.50
N PHE A 78 0.99 -8.74 -8.49
CA PHE A 78 0.39 -8.10 -9.67
C PHE A 78 1.27 -7.03 -10.30
N ASP A 79 2.19 -6.42 -9.56
CA ASP A 79 3.10 -5.41 -10.08
C ASP A 79 4.31 -5.23 -9.19
N SER A 80 5.43 -4.82 -9.81
CA SER A 80 6.65 -4.45 -9.09
C SER A 80 7.51 -3.52 -9.92
N SER A 81 7.99 -2.46 -9.31
CA SER A 81 8.98 -1.57 -9.93
C SER A 81 10.33 -2.25 -10.12
N LEU A 82 10.62 -3.27 -9.33
CA LEU A 82 11.85 -4.06 -9.46
C LEU A 82 11.90 -4.87 -10.76
N ASP A 83 10.75 -5.30 -11.25
CA ASP A 83 10.65 -6.03 -12.52
C ASP A 83 11.04 -5.12 -13.70
N ARG A 84 10.77 -3.84 -13.56
CA ARG A 84 11.17 -2.81 -14.53
C ARG A 84 12.58 -2.25 -14.30
N ARG A 85 13.20 -2.59 -13.19
CA ARG A 85 14.50 -2.07 -12.73
C ARG A 85 14.56 -0.55 -12.66
N GLU A 86 13.44 0.07 -12.44
CA GLU A 86 13.29 1.51 -12.42
C GLU A 86 12.37 1.93 -11.26
N PRO A 87 12.78 2.90 -10.43
CA PRO A 87 11.92 3.41 -9.39
C PRO A 87 10.74 4.17 -9.99
N PHE A 88 9.64 4.17 -9.28
CA PHE A 88 8.46 4.92 -9.64
C PHE A 88 8.47 6.29 -8.96
N ASN A 89 8.30 7.34 -9.74
CA ASN A 89 8.29 8.72 -9.27
C ASN A 89 6.89 9.32 -9.35
N PHE A 90 6.47 9.98 -8.29
CA PHE A 90 5.19 10.69 -8.29
C PHE A 90 5.19 11.79 -7.23
N VAL A 91 4.26 12.74 -7.38
CA VAL A 91 4.02 13.76 -6.35
C VAL A 91 3.04 13.21 -5.32
N LEU A 92 3.47 13.21 -4.06
CA LEU A 92 2.69 12.65 -2.96
C LEU A 92 1.52 13.57 -2.59
N GLY A 93 0.36 12.98 -2.36
CA GLY A 93 -0.79 13.66 -1.76
C GLY A 93 -1.65 14.50 -2.71
N VAL A 94 -1.42 14.41 -4.02
CA VAL A 94 -2.15 15.22 -5.04
C VAL A 94 -3.04 14.37 -5.96
N GLY A 95 -3.26 13.11 -5.63
CA GLY A 95 -4.14 12.25 -6.40
C GLY A 95 -3.54 11.68 -7.69
N GLN A 96 -2.22 11.74 -7.87
CA GLN A 96 -1.53 11.09 -9.00
C GLN A 96 -1.54 9.57 -8.90
N VAL A 97 -1.69 9.06 -7.69
CA VAL A 97 -1.73 7.65 -7.36
C VAL A 97 -3.01 7.35 -6.58
N ILE A 98 -3.30 6.08 -6.37
CA ILE A 98 -4.46 5.68 -5.58
C ILE A 98 -4.36 6.24 -4.16
N LYS A 99 -5.51 6.48 -3.53
CA LYS A 99 -5.58 7.09 -2.21
C LYS A 99 -4.77 6.35 -1.16
N GLY A 100 -4.77 5.03 -1.17
CA GLY A 100 -3.98 4.22 -0.24
C GLY A 100 -2.48 4.48 -0.32
N TRP A 101 -1.97 4.88 -1.48
CA TRP A 101 -0.59 5.27 -1.67
C TRP A 101 -0.33 6.68 -1.14
N ASP A 102 -1.17 7.64 -1.50
CA ASP A 102 -1.03 9.00 -0.99
C ASP A 102 -1.05 9.03 0.54
N ASP A 103 -1.92 8.25 1.16
CA ASP A 103 -2.01 8.16 2.62
C ASP A 103 -0.92 7.26 3.22
N GLY A 104 -0.57 6.18 2.52
CA GLY A 104 0.38 5.18 3.01
C GLY A 104 1.84 5.61 2.98
N PHE A 105 2.22 6.46 2.05
CA PHE A 105 3.59 6.99 1.97
C PHE A 105 3.82 8.20 2.86
N ASP A 106 2.77 8.91 3.23
CA ASP A 106 2.88 10.10 4.06
C ASP A 106 3.56 9.77 5.39
N GLY A 107 4.56 10.55 5.75
CA GLY A 107 5.36 10.33 6.95
C GLY A 107 6.45 9.27 6.86
N MET A 108 6.61 8.60 5.73
CA MET A 108 7.68 7.64 5.52
C MET A 108 9.02 8.35 5.32
N LYS A 109 10.09 7.82 5.91
CA LYS A 109 11.43 8.41 5.77
C LYS A 109 12.24 7.72 4.70
N ILE A 110 13.06 8.48 4.00
CA ILE A 110 14.01 7.95 3.03
C ILE A 110 14.89 6.88 3.67
N GLY A 111 15.04 5.76 2.98
CA GLY A 111 15.76 4.58 3.47
C GLY A 111 14.89 3.62 4.26
N GLY A 112 13.62 3.96 4.47
CA GLY A 112 12.66 3.10 5.14
C GLY A 112 11.97 2.08 4.23
N SER A 113 11.31 1.12 4.84
CA SER A 113 10.43 0.13 4.20
C SER A 113 9.12 0.03 4.97
N ARG A 114 8.00 0.05 4.25
CA ARG A 114 6.66 0.09 4.84
C ARG A 114 5.73 -0.87 4.09
#